data_54c306939330b72af92e56a03a36fcc0
#
_entry.id   54c306939330b72af92e56a03a36fcc0
#
_cell.length_a   1.000
_cell.length_b   1.000
_cell.length_c   1.000
_cell.angle_alpha   90.00
_cell.angle_beta   90.00
_cell.angle_gamma   90.00
#
_symmetry.space_group_name_H-M   'P 1'
#
loop_
_entity.id
_entity.type
_entity.pdbx_description
1 polymer ?
#
loop_
_entity_poly.entity_id
_entity_poly.type
_entity_poly.pdbx_seq_one_letter_code
_entity_poly.pdbx_strand_id
1 'polypeptide(L)'
;MIHERGCMSEPSDGKKRKLAHLAESTRATLQRSSWLARWIGEAPSRWLGRRSTVGQDLLGGADGLAYLRGLARGNRVRRQETFQKLDPVAPPILLIHGFLGTRGSMYLLEKRLRDDGFMVISFNIGAVNTRDIRRSAFLIRTKVERILADSPWQKIDILGHSMGGLIGLYYAKKLGGAARIRKLIMMGTPVQGTWIALAGIATLGLWSTSSWQLLPRSRFLDELAAGPMPPELEVYTLAAARDWVVPLARTKVPGSTPVTVPLGHSSLVVSEDVYQRLATILRPPNAEDRGGSAAGGSR
;
A
#
# COMPACT_ATOMS: atom_id res chain seq x y z
N MET A 1 4.99 -65.87 34.98
CA MET A 1 5.01 -64.41 35.09
C MET A 1 5.66 -63.86 33.84
N ILE A 2 4.88 -63.46 32.86
CA ILE A 2 5.35 -62.86 31.60
C ILE A 2 4.89 -61.40 31.62
N HIS A 3 5.85 -60.48 31.63
CA HIS A 3 5.61 -59.04 31.54
C HIS A 3 5.50 -58.66 30.07
N GLU A 4 4.31 -58.35 29.61
CA GLU A 4 4.09 -57.63 28.36
C GLU A 4 4.43 -56.14 28.53
N ARG A 5 5.52 -55.72 27.91
CA ARG A 5 5.83 -54.28 27.72
C ARG A 5 5.07 -53.80 26.46
N GLY A 6 4.03 -53.03 26.67
CA GLY A 6 3.33 -52.39 25.59
C GLY A 6 4.25 -51.44 24.82
N CYS A 7 4.51 -51.76 23.58
CA CYS A 7 5.21 -50.91 22.62
C CYS A 7 4.29 -49.78 22.21
N MET A 8 4.48 -48.56 22.74
CA MET A 8 3.82 -47.37 22.23
C MET A 8 4.45 -46.99 20.90
N SER A 9 3.73 -47.25 19.81
CA SER A 9 4.15 -46.87 18.47
C SER A 9 4.25 -45.35 18.33
N GLU A 10 5.40 -44.84 17.92
CA GLU A 10 5.59 -43.42 17.60
C GLU A 10 4.60 -42.98 16.49
N PRO A 11 4.00 -41.78 16.61
CA PRO A 11 3.09 -41.28 15.59
C PRO A 11 3.82 -41.06 14.26
N SER A 12 3.19 -41.46 13.14
CA SER A 12 3.73 -41.32 11.81
C SER A 12 4.12 -39.87 11.46
N ASP A 13 5.13 -39.67 10.62
CA ASP A 13 5.68 -38.35 10.25
C ASP A 13 4.60 -37.37 9.76
N GLY A 14 3.58 -37.83 9.07
CA GLY A 14 2.42 -37.03 8.65
C GLY A 14 1.56 -36.51 9.81
N LYS A 15 1.48 -37.27 10.91
CA LYS A 15 0.75 -36.89 12.12
C LYS A 15 1.54 -35.88 12.95
N LYS A 16 2.87 -36.02 12.99
CA LYS A 16 3.80 -35.07 13.61
C LYS A 16 3.76 -33.72 12.88
N ARG A 17 3.74 -33.69 11.55
CA ARG A 17 3.61 -32.44 10.74
C ARG A 17 2.26 -31.74 10.91
N LYS A 18 1.14 -32.49 10.94
CA LYS A 18 -0.18 -31.90 11.20
C LYS A 18 -0.29 -31.29 12.61
N LEU A 19 0.25 -31.97 13.62
CA LEU A 19 0.27 -31.45 14.98
C LEU A 19 1.16 -30.22 15.13
N ALA A 20 2.31 -30.18 14.46
CA ALA A 20 3.19 -29.01 14.43
C ALA A 20 2.49 -27.81 13.78
N HIS A 21 1.81 -28.01 12.64
CA HIS A 21 1.06 -26.96 11.95
C HIS A 21 -0.14 -26.42 12.78
N LEU A 22 -0.84 -27.33 13.50
CA LEU A 22 -1.90 -26.96 14.44
C LEU A 22 -1.35 -26.18 15.64
N ALA A 23 -0.23 -26.61 16.21
CA ALA A 23 0.41 -25.92 17.33
C ALA A 23 0.92 -24.53 16.94
N GLU A 24 1.45 -24.39 15.73
CA GLU A 24 1.91 -23.11 15.19
C GLU A 24 0.74 -22.15 14.91
N SER A 25 -0.36 -22.66 14.35
CA SER A 25 -1.61 -21.93 14.15
C SER A 25 -2.22 -21.49 15.49
N THR A 26 -2.25 -22.37 16.49
CA THR A 26 -2.78 -22.07 17.83
C THR A 26 -1.91 -21.05 18.57
N ARG A 27 -0.57 -21.17 18.50
CA ARG A 27 0.35 -20.18 19.05
C ARG A 27 0.19 -18.80 18.40
N ALA A 28 0.03 -18.76 17.08
CA ALA A 28 -0.24 -17.51 16.35
C ALA A 28 -1.55 -16.87 16.80
N THR A 29 -2.59 -17.67 17.03
CA THR A 29 -3.92 -17.19 17.51
C THR A 29 -3.84 -16.68 18.94
N LEU A 30 -3.19 -17.40 19.85
CA LEU A 30 -2.98 -16.99 21.24
C LEU A 30 -2.09 -15.74 21.38
N GLN A 31 -1.04 -15.63 20.56
CA GLN A 31 -0.23 -14.41 20.50
C GLN A 31 -1.03 -13.21 19.96
N ARG A 32 -1.95 -13.43 19.01
CA ARG A 32 -2.85 -12.40 18.50
C ARG A 32 -3.81 -11.90 19.58
N SER A 33 -4.39 -12.80 20.38
CA SER A 33 -5.34 -12.43 21.43
C SER A 33 -4.70 -11.70 22.62
N SER A 34 -3.54 -12.16 23.11
CA SER A 34 -2.82 -11.50 24.21
C SER A 34 -2.26 -10.13 23.81
N TRP A 35 -1.87 -10.00 22.56
CA TRP A 35 -1.41 -8.74 21.98
C TRP A 35 -2.58 -7.77 21.79
N LEU A 36 -3.75 -8.25 21.33
CA LEU A 36 -4.96 -7.46 21.18
C LEU A 36 -5.44 -6.90 22.53
N ALA A 37 -5.41 -7.69 23.60
CA ALA A 37 -5.83 -7.26 24.94
C ALA A 37 -4.95 -6.12 25.50
N ARG A 38 -3.62 -6.21 25.34
CA ARG A 38 -2.69 -5.11 25.69
C ARG A 38 -2.94 -3.86 24.84
N TRP A 39 -3.40 -4.05 23.63
CA TRP A 39 -3.58 -3.00 22.63
C TRP A 39 -4.87 -2.22 22.78
N ILE A 40 -5.98 -2.87 23.15
CA ILE A 40 -7.27 -2.22 23.42
C ILE A 40 -7.12 -1.25 24.61
N GLY A 41 -6.29 -1.59 25.60
CA GLY A 41 -6.00 -0.70 26.73
C GLY A 41 -5.19 0.56 26.37
N GLU A 42 -4.46 0.54 25.25
CA GLU A 42 -3.65 1.69 24.77
C GLU A 42 -4.34 2.49 23.66
N ALA A 43 -5.55 2.11 23.22
CA ALA A 43 -6.27 2.84 22.19
C ALA A 43 -6.63 4.24 22.73
N PRO A 44 -6.19 5.33 22.09
CA PRO A 44 -6.49 6.67 22.57
C PRO A 44 -8.01 6.87 22.61
N SER A 45 -8.57 7.13 23.77
CA SER A 45 -10.00 7.41 23.98
C SER A 45 -10.54 8.51 23.04
N ARG A 46 -9.67 9.44 22.66
CA ARG A 46 -9.93 10.49 21.66
C ARG A 46 -10.29 9.96 20.27
N TRP A 47 -9.83 8.75 19.89
CA TRP A 47 -10.12 8.17 18.59
C TRP A 47 -11.50 7.48 18.58
N LEU A 48 -11.85 6.79 19.68
CA LEU A 48 -13.14 6.11 19.82
C LEU A 48 -14.34 7.09 19.88
N GLY A 49 -14.11 8.33 20.39
CA GLY A 49 -15.15 9.37 20.49
C GLY A 49 -15.48 10.09 19.16
N ARG A 50 -14.72 9.86 18.08
CA ARG A 50 -14.86 10.59 16.80
C ARG A 50 -15.45 9.77 15.65
N ARG A 51 -16.27 8.75 15.94
CA ARG A 51 -16.90 7.88 14.93
C ARG A 51 -17.72 8.64 13.87
N SER A 52 -18.34 9.78 14.22
CA SER A 52 -19.13 10.59 13.29
C SER A 52 -18.28 11.27 12.21
N THR A 53 -17.02 11.60 12.50
CA THR A 53 -16.12 12.31 11.57
C THR A 53 -15.46 11.36 10.56
N VAL A 54 -15.24 10.08 10.89
CA VAL A 54 -14.73 9.08 9.95
C VAL A 54 -15.70 8.87 8.78
N GLY A 55 -17.00 8.82 9.07
CA GLY A 55 -18.04 8.73 8.02
C GLY A 55 -18.05 9.98 7.13
N GLN A 56 -17.86 11.16 7.69
CA GLN A 56 -17.80 12.41 6.93
C GLN A 56 -16.56 12.49 6.04
N ASP A 57 -15.42 12.00 6.48
CA ASP A 57 -14.17 12.01 5.71
C ASP A 57 -14.17 11.01 4.55
N LEU A 58 -14.81 9.84 4.75
CA LEU A 58 -14.97 8.82 3.72
C LEU A 58 -16.15 9.10 2.78
N LEU A 59 -17.23 9.73 3.27
CA LEU A 59 -18.51 9.84 2.58
C LEU A 59 -18.96 11.29 2.39
N GLY A 60 -18.29 12.26 3.00
CA GLY A 60 -18.67 13.67 3.01
C GLY A 60 -18.21 14.42 1.76
N GLY A 61 -19.12 15.21 1.18
CA GLY A 61 -18.82 16.10 0.07
C GLY A 61 -18.67 15.43 -1.29
N ALA A 62 -18.31 16.22 -2.30
CA ALA A 62 -18.17 15.78 -3.70
C ALA A 62 -17.08 14.72 -3.87
N ASP A 63 -15.98 14.83 -3.16
CA ASP A 63 -14.85 13.90 -3.23
C ASP A 63 -15.20 12.51 -2.69
N GLY A 64 -15.90 12.44 -1.53
CA GLY A 64 -16.37 11.18 -0.98
C GLY A 64 -17.33 10.47 -1.93
N LEU A 65 -18.26 11.22 -2.54
CA LEU A 65 -19.18 10.68 -3.52
C LEU A 65 -18.46 10.21 -4.79
N ALA A 66 -17.48 10.97 -5.28
CA ALA A 66 -16.65 10.57 -6.41
C ALA A 66 -15.86 9.28 -6.12
N TYR A 67 -15.29 9.15 -4.93
CA TYR A 67 -14.60 7.95 -4.48
C TYR A 67 -15.53 6.74 -4.42
N LEU A 68 -16.74 6.88 -3.84
CA LEU A 68 -17.75 5.81 -3.78
C LEU A 68 -18.21 5.36 -5.17
N ARG A 69 -18.44 6.30 -6.08
CA ARG A 69 -18.75 5.99 -7.49
C ARG A 69 -17.60 5.22 -8.13
N GLY A 70 -16.36 5.56 -7.81
CA GLY A 70 -15.18 4.82 -8.22
C GLY A 70 -15.21 3.39 -7.68
N LEU A 71 -15.43 3.20 -6.37
CA LEU A 71 -15.55 1.86 -5.75
C LEU A 71 -16.63 1.01 -6.41
N ALA A 72 -17.81 1.59 -6.68
CA ALA A 72 -18.94 0.91 -7.32
C ALA A 72 -18.62 0.41 -8.74
N ARG A 73 -17.68 1.03 -9.46
CA ARG A 73 -17.18 0.52 -10.75
C ARG A 73 -16.44 -0.80 -10.60
N GLY A 74 -15.99 -1.13 -9.40
CA GLY A 74 -15.31 -2.38 -9.09
C GLY A 74 -14.03 -2.58 -9.90
N ASN A 75 -13.74 -3.84 -10.21
CA ASN A 75 -12.56 -4.23 -10.99
C ASN A 75 -12.85 -4.37 -12.51
N ARG A 76 -14.08 -4.06 -12.95
CA ARG A 76 -14.55 -4.20 -14.34
C ARG A 76 -14.10 -3.08 -15.28
N VAL A 77 -13.24 -2.19 -14.83
CA VAL A 77 -12.68 -1.14 -15.70
C VAL A 77 -12.01 -1.81 -16.90
N ARG A 78 -12.52 -1.53 -18.09
CA ARG A 78 -12.06 -2.12 -19.35
C ARG A 78 -10.55 -2.05 -19.42
N ARG A 79 -9.96 -3.20 -19.72
CA ARG A 79 -8.56 -3.38 -20.08
C ARG A 79 -8.27 -2.60 -21.37
N GLN A 80 -8.14 -1.31 -21.32
CA GLN A 80 -7.38 -0.60 -22.34
C GLN A 80 -5.90 -0.74 -22.02
N GLU A 81 -5.45 -1.99 -22.03
CA GLU A 81 -4.03 -2.31 -22.23
C GLU A 81 -3.71 -2.16 -23.72
N THR A 82 -4.15 -1.08 -24.31
CA THR A 82 -3.53 -0.62 -25.52
C THR A 82 -2.27 0.10 -25.07
N PHE A 83 -1.13 -0.57 -25.19
CA PHE A 83 0.14 0.09 -25.37
C PHE A 83 0.01 0.92 -26.64
N GLN A 84 -0.76 2.00 -26.56
CA GLN A 84 -0.68 3.02 -27.60
C GLN A 84 0.77 3.44 -27.59
N LYS A 85 1.38 3.44 -28.77
CA LYS A 85 2.65 4.07 -29.07
C LYS A 85 2.53 5.57 -28.80
N LEU A 86 2.37 5.93 -27.53
CA LEU A 86 2.64 7.26 -27.05
C LEU A 86 4.14 7.32 -26.95
N ASP A 87 4.70 8.33 -27.56
CA ASP A 87 6.12 8.67 -27.38
C ASP A 87 6.31 8.80 -25.86
N PRO A 88 7.05 7.90 -25.21
CA PRO A 88 6.96 7.77 -23.76
C PRO A 88 7.76 8.88 -23.10
N VAL A 89 7.14 10.01 -22.87
CA VAL A 89 7.71 11.18 -22.18
C VAL A 89 8.14 10.85 -20.75
N ALA A 90 7.56 9.80 -20.15
CA ALA A 90 7.84 9.38 -18.78
C ALA A 90 7.71 7.85 -18.60
N PRO A 91 8.40 7.25 -17.62
CA PRO A 91 8.24 5.85 -17.26
C PRO A 91 6.79 5.48 -16.96
N PRO A 92 6.39 4.20 -17.20
CA PRO A 92 5.05 3.74 -16.86
C PRO A 92 4.72 3.95 -15.37
N ILE A 93 3.47 4.28 -15.08
CA ILE A 93 2.97 4.48 -13.73
C ILE A 93 2.10 3.29 -13.34
N LEU A 94 2.43 2.63 -12.22
CA LEU A 94 1.63 1.57 -11.63
C LEU A 94 0.80 2.11 -10.47
N LEU A 95 -0.54 2.05 -10.58
CA LEU A 95 -1.46 2.43 -9.51
C LEU A 95 -1.82 1.23 -8.63
N ILE A 96 -1.68 1.39 -7.31
CA ILE A 96 -2.00 0.36 -6.30
C ILE A 96 -3.04 0.91 -5.32
N HIS A 97 -4.25 0.34 -5.35
CA HIS A 97 -5.34 0.74 -4.45
C HIS A 97 -5.18 0.18 -3.02
N GLY A 98 -5.89 0.78 -2.07
CA GLY A 98 -5.83 0.45 -0.66
C GLY A 98 -6.67 -0.76 -0.24
N PHE A 99 -6.81 -0.91 1.09
CA PHE A 99 -7.65 -1.90 1.75
C PHE A 99 -9.12 -1.72 1.37
N LEU A 100 -9.83 -2.81 1.10
CA LEU A 100 -11.20 -2.83 0.56
C LEU A 100 -11.38 -2.04 -0.74
N GLY A 101 -10.30 -1.51 -1.31
CA GLY A 101 -10.34 -0.77 -2.57
C GLY A 101 -10.49 -1.69 -3.78
N THR A 102 -10.88 -1.09 -4.89
CA THR A 102 -10.93 -1.69 -6.21
C THR A 102 -10.14 -0.83 -7.20
N ARG A 103 -9.87 -1.31 -8.41
CA ARG A 103 -9.30 -0.46 -9.49
C ARG A 103 -10.10 0.81 -9.68
N GLY A 104 -11.43 0.70 -9.61
CA GLY A 104 -12.33 1.82 -9.79
C GLY A 104 -12.16 2.93 -8.77
N SER A 105 -11.68 2.64 -7.56
CA SER A 105 -11.40 3.68 -6.55
C SER A 105 -10.33 4.68 -6.99
N MET A 106 -9.45 4.28 -7.91
CA MET A 106 -8.39 5.14 -8.47
C MET A 106 -8.70 5.61 -9.90
N TYR A 107 -9.92 5.35 -10.41
CA TYR A 107 -10.28 5.61 -11.79
C TYR A 107 -10.13 7.08 -12.20
N LEU A 108 -10.51 8.02 -11.33
CA LEU A 108 -10.44 9.45 -11.67
C LEU A 108 -9.00 9.92 -11.79
N LEU A 109 -8.13 9.47 -10.87
CA LEU A 109 -6.70 9.71 -10.96
C LEU A 109 -6.08 9.05 -12.20
N GLU A 110 -6.43 7.78 -12.46
CA GLU A 110 -5.98 7.07 -13.67
C GLU A 110 -6.39 7.82 -14.93
N LYS A 111 -7.65 8.28 -15.00
CA LYS A 111 -8.16 9.02 -16.17
C LYS A 111 -7.38 10.31 -16.41
N ARG A 112 -7.20 11.14 -15.38
CA ARG A 112 -6.48 12.42 -15.50
C ARG A 112 -5.03 12.23 -15.94
N LEU A 113 -4.33 11.26 -15.34
CA LEU A 113 -2.95 10.96 -15.73
C LEU A 113 -2.86 10.49 -17.19
N ARG A 114 -3.83 9.69 -17.65
CA ARG A 114 -3.91 9.26 -19.07
C ARG A 114 -4.24 10.41 -20.02
N ASP A 115 -5.16 11.27 -19.62
CA ASP A 115 -5.53 12.45 -20.40
C ASP A 115 -4.31 13.39 -20.61
N ASP A 116 -3.38 13.45 -19.65
CA ASP A 116 -2.10 14.17 -19.73
C ASP A 116 -0.96 13.38 -20.42
N GLY A 117 -1.27 12.24 -21.03
CA GLY A 117 -0.32 11.46 -21.83
C GLY A 117 0.56 10.49 -21.04
N PHE A 118 0.36 10.31 -19.72
CA PHE A 118 1.10 9.30 -18.97
C PHE A 118 0.62 7.88 -19.30
N MET A 119 1.57 6.95 -19.41
CA MET A 119 1.27 5.52 -19.49
C MET A 119 0.90 5.01 -18.09
N VAL A 120 -0.39 4.75 -17.86
CA VAL A 120 -0.88 4.33 -16.54
C VAL A 120 -1.41 2.91 -16.58
N ILE A 121 -0.95 2.10 -15.64
CA ILE A 121 -1.35 0.71 -15.45
C ILE A 121 -1.99 0.59 -14.08
N SER A 122 -3.24 0.16 -14.02
CA SER A 122 -3.89 -0.19 -12.77
C SER A 122 -4.05 -1.70 -12.68
N PHE A 123 -3.82 -2.27 -11.49
CA PHE A 123 -3.77 -3.70 -11.30
C PHE A 123 -4.81 -4.16 -10.28
N ASN A 124 -5.50 -5.26 -10.61
CA ASN A 124 -6.42 -5.91 -9.68
C ASN A 124 -5.63 -6.85 -8.75
N ILE A 125 -5.57 -6.52 -7.46
CA ILE A 125 -4.90 -7.32 -6.42
C ILE A 125 -5.85 -8.36 -5.80
N GLY A 126 -7.03 -8.53 -6.37
CA GLY A 126 -8.11 -9.39 -5.89
C GLY A 126 -9.44 -8.65 -5.84
N ALA A 127 -10.53 -9.35 -5.50
CA ALA A 127 -11.88 -8.78 -5.50
C ALA A 127 -11.99 -7.58 -4.53
N VAL A 128 -11.41 -7.74 -3.36
CA VAL A 128 -11.24 -6.72 -2.31
C VAL A 128 -9.88 -6.96 -1.68
N ASN A 129 -9.01 -5.98 -1.69
CA ASN A 129 -7.61 -6.10 -1.26
C ASN A 129 -7.49 -6.34 0.26
N THR A 130 -7.82 -7.56 0.72
CA THR A 130 -7.83 -7.98 2.14
C THR A 130 -6.78 -9.05 2.46
N ARG A 131 -6.00 -9.45 1.45
CA ARG A 131 -4.98 -10.51 1.56
C ARG A 131 -3.72 -9.99 2.26
N ASP A 132 -2.82 -10.91 2.53
CA ASP A 132 -1.48 -10.59 3.04
C ASP A 132 -0.76 -9.57 2.14
N ILE A 133 -0.25 -8.49 2.75
CA ILE A 133 0.42 -7.39 2.05
C ILE A 133 1.71 -7.88 1.37
N ARG A 134 2.43 -8.84 1.96
CA ARG A 134 3.63 -9.44 1.37
C ARG A 134 3.32 -10.19 0.07
N ARG A 135 2.22 -10.98 0.09
CA ARG A 135 1.75 -11.67 -1.13
C ARG A 135 1.34 -10.70 -2.22
N SER A 136 0.66 -9.61 -1.84
CA SER A 136 0.30 -8.54 -2.76
C SER A 136 1.55 -7.87 -3.35
N ALA A 137 2.58 -7.61 -2.54
CA ALA A 137 3.85 -7.07 -3.02
C ALA A 137 4.58 -8.03 -3.98
N PHE A 138 4.52 -9.34 -3.74
CA PHE A 138 5.06 -10.33 -4.66
C PHE A 138 4.34 -10.34 -6.01
N LEU A 139 2.99 -10.20 -6.02
CA LEU A 139 2.23 -10.04 -7.26
C LEU A 139 2.63 -8.75 -8.00
N ILE A 140 2.86 -7.66 -7.28
CA ILE A 140 3.34 -6.40 -7.87
C ILE A 140 4.72 -6.60 -8.50
N ARG A 141 5.66 -7.25 -7.79
CA ARG A 141 6.98 -7.61 -8.38
C ARG A 141 6.82 -8.31 -9.73
N THR A 142 6.02 -9.38 -9.78
CA THR A 142 5.79 -10.14 -11.03
C THR A 142 5.19 -9.26 -12.12
N LYS A 143 4.27 -8.35 -11.76
CA LYS A 143 3.66 -7.43 -12.73
C LYS A 143 4.68 -6.40 -13.25
N VAL A 144 5.50 -5.84 -12.38
CA VAL A 144 6.54 -4.88 -12.75
C VAL A 144 7.55 -5.50 -13.70
N GLU A 145 8.05 -6.71 -13.39
CA GLU A 145 9.00 -7.40 -14.28
C GLU A 145 8.41 -7.62 -15.69
N ARG A 146 7.12 -7.97 -15.79
CA ARG A 146 6.45 -8.11 -17.10
C ARG A 146 6.33 -6.77 -17.83
N ILE A 147 5.93 -5.70 -17.13
CA ILE A 147 5.83 -4.37 -17.75
C ILE A 147 7.17 -3.92 -18.29
N LEU A 148 8.24 -4.13 -17.52
CA LEU A 148 9.59 -3.73 -17.94
C LEU A 148 10.12 -4.62 -19.07
N ALA A 149 9.82 -5.91 -19.08
CA ALA A 149 10.20 -6.81 -20.18
C ALA A 149 9.53 -6.42 -21.52
N ASP A 150 8.31 -5.89 -21.48
CA ASP A 150 7.51 -5.51 -22.64
C ASP A 150 7.69 -4.01 -23.00
N SER A 151 8.62 -3.29 -22.37
CA SER A 151 8.78 -1.84 -22.54
C SER A 151 10.27 -1.44 -22.68
N PRO A 152 10.58 -0.27 -23.26
CA PRO A 152 11.96 0.25 -23.33
C PRO A 152 12.48 0.76 -21.98
N TRP A 153 11.65 0.78 -20.94
CA TRP A 153 11.97 1.35 -19.65
C TRP A 153 12.66 0.34 -18.72
N GLN A 154 13.64 0.82 -17.95
CA GLN A 154 14.33 0.03 -16.92
C GLN A 154 13.67 0.18 -15.52
N LYS A 155 12.90 1.23 -15.34
CA LYS A 155 12.21 1.57 -14.09
C LYS A 155 10.78 2.04 -14.37
N ILE A 156 9.92 1.91 -13.36
CA ILE A 156 8.55 2.44 -13.35
C ILE A 156 8.35 3.39 -12.19
N ASP A 157 7.27 4.16 -12.21
CA ASP A 157 6.76 4.86 -11.04
C ASP A 157 5.65 4.07 -10.37
N ILE A 158 5.59 4.10 -9.04
CA ILE A 158 4.52 3.47 -8.27
C ILE A 158 3.78 4.52 -7.47
N LEU A 159 2.46 4.60 -7.66
CA LEU A 159 1.54 5.38 -6.83
C LEU A 159 0.68 4.43 -6.02
N GLY A 160 0.89 4.42 -4.69
CA GLY A 160 0.13 3.58 -3.78
C GLY A 160 -0.77 4.40 -2.86
N HIS A 161 -2.09 4.16 -2.90
CA HIS A 161 -3.03 4.77 -1.97
C HIS A 161 -3.22 3.90 -0.73
N SER A 162 -3.14 4.49 0.46
CA SER A 162 -3.39 3.81 1.73
C SER A 162 -2.50 2.55 1.85
N MET A 163 -3.07 1.37 2.07
CA MET A 163 -2.36 0.09 2.09
C MET A 163 -1.56 -0.18 0.79
N GLY A 164 -1.98 0.40 -0.35
CA GLY A 164 -1.24 0.29 -1.62
C GLY A 164 0.18 0.83 -1.54
N GLY A 165 0.39 1.89 -0.75
CA GLY A 165 1.73 2.42 -0.48
C GLY A 165 2.61 1.46 0.35
N LEU A 166 2.03 0.72 1.31
CA LEU A 166 2.76 -0.32 2.05
C LEU A 166 3.17 -1.48 1.14
N ILE A 167 2.31 -1.85 0.19
CA ILE A 167 2.62 -2.88 -0.82
C ILE A 167 3.82 -2.43 -1.66
N GLY A 168 3.79 -1.18 -2.17
CA GLY A 168 4.90 -0.60 -2.94
C GLY A 168 6.19 -0.51 -2.12
N LEU A 169 6.11 -0.06 -0.88
CA LEU A 169 7.26 0.04 0.03
C LEU A 169 7.86 -1.33 0.37
N TYR A 170 7.02 -2.34 0.61
CA TYR A 170 7.48 -3.70 0.86
C TYR A 170 8.18 -4.28 -0.38
N TYR A 171 7.62 -4.06 -1.56
CA TYR A 171 8.28 -4.45 -2.82
C TYR A 171 9.64 -3.77 -2.94
N ALA A 172 9.72 -2.45 -2.71
CA ALA A 172 10.96 -1.70 -2.81
C ALA A 172 12.04 -2.20 -1.84
N LYS A 173 11.72 -2.34 -0.55
CA LYS A 173 12.69 -2.66 0.51
C LYS A 173 13.03 -4.15 0.64
N LYS A 174 12.07 -5.05 0.38
CA LYS A 174 12.19 -6.47 0.74
C LYS A 174 12.24 -7.41 -0.46
N LEU A 175 11.86 -6.96 -1.65
CA LEU A 175 11.77 -7.79 -2.84
C LEU A 175 12.66 -7.31 -4.01
N GLY A 176 13.62 -6.42 -3.72
CA GLY A 176 14.55 -5.89 -4.72
C GLY A 176 13.95 -4.82 -5.65
N GLY A 177 12.78 -4.27 -5.29
CA GLY A 177 12.06 -3.31 -6.14
C GLY A 177 12.76 -1.95 -6.28
N ALA A 178 13.67 -1.57 -5.39
CA ALA A 178 14.40 -0.31 -5.48
C ALA A 178 15.15 -0.15 -6.83
N ALA A 179 15.69 -1.22 -7.37
CA ALA A 179 16.33 -1.21 -8.68
C ALA A 179 15.36 -1.02 -9.87
N ARG A 180 14.06 -1.28 -9.64
CA ARG A 180 13.00 -1.24 -10.65
C ARG A 180 12.04 -0.06 -10.52
N ILE A 181 12.10 0.67 -9.41
CA ILE A 181 11.25 1.83 -9.14
C ILE A 181 12.08 3.10 -9.29
N ARG A 182 11.58 4.08 -10.04
CA ARG A 182 12.13 5.43 -10.11
C ARG A 182 11.59 6.26 -8.94
N LYS A 183 10.27 6.39 -8.86
CA LYS A 183 9.57 7.14 -7.81
C LYS A 183 8.53 6.27 -7.14
N LEU A 184 8.55 6.23 -5.80
CA LEU A 184 7.50 5.64 -4.98
C LEU A 184 6.70 6.75 -4.31
N ILE A 185 5.47 6.95 -4.73
CA ILE A 185 4.56 7.96 -4.17
C ILE A 185 3.52 7.26 -3.31
N MET A 186 3.53 7.56 -2.03
CA MET A 186 2.70 6.94 -1.00
C MET A 186 1.64 7.94 -0.53
N MET A 187 0.39 7.72 -0.90
CA MET A 187 -0.74 8.62 -0.62
C MET A 187 -1.55 8.12 0.56
N GLY A 188 -1.56 8.83 1.68
CA GLY A 188 -2.30 8.46 2.89
C GLY A 188 -1.89 7.09 3.44
N THR A 189 -0.61 6.73 3.35
CA THR A 189 -0.13 5.39 3.68
C THR A 189 0.16 5.24 5.17
N PRO A 190 -0.43 4.26 5.86
CA PRO A 190 -0.26 4.06 7.29
C PRO A 190 1.03 3.30 7.63
N VAL A 191 2.20 3.91 7.44
CA VAL A 191 3.50 3.26 7.70
C VAL A 191 3.73 2.94 9.17
N GLN A 192 3.03 3.61 10.08
CA GLN A 192 2.99 3.30 11.51
C GLN A 192 1.66 2.66 11.94
N GLY A 193 0.89 2.15 10.96
CA GLY A 193 -0.39 1.50 11.16
C GLY A 193 -1.56 2.45 11.39
N THR A 194 -2.76 1.90 11.42
CA THR A 194 -4.00 2.65 11.66
C THR A 194 -4.95 1.90 12.57
N TRP A 195 -5.68 2.64 13.41
CA TRP A 195 -6.69 2.07 14.30
C TRP A 195 -7.97 1.63 13.58
N ILE A 196 -8.25 2.17 12.39
CA ILE A 196 -9.39 1.73 11.58
C ILE A 196 -9.28 0.25 11.19
N ALA A 197 -8.08 -0.32 11.25
CA ALA A 197 -7.86 -1.74 11.06
C ALA A 197 -8.63 -2.62 12.07
N LEU A 198 -8.92 -2.10 13.28
CA LEU A 198 -9.78 -2.79 14.25
C LEU A 198 -11.21 -2.97 13.73
N ALA A 199 -11.76 -1.98 13.02
CA ALA A 199 -13.05 -2.11 12.36
C ALA A 199 -13.02 -3.18 11.27
N GLY A 200 -11.93 -3.26 10.50
CA GLY A 200 -11.69 -4.34 9.53
C GLY A 200 -11.65 -5.71 10.18
N ILE A 201 -11.01 -5.84 11.34
CA ILE A 201 -10.98 -7.11 12.10
C ILE A 201 -12.38 -7.45 12.65
N ALA A 202 -13.09 -6.46 13.18
CA ALA A 202 -14.44 -6.68 13.73
C ALA A 202 -15.47 -7.10 12.67
N THR A 203 -15.33 -6.61 11.42
CA THR A 203 -16.26 -6.90 10.32
C THR A 203 -15.86 -8.11 9.48
N LEU A 204 -14.57 -8.27 9.19
CA LEU A 204 -14.03 -9.33 8.33
C LEU A 204 -13.41 -10.48 9.15
N GLY A 205 -13.33 -10.34 10.46
CA GLY A 205 -12.83 -11.33 11.39
C GLY A 205 -11.39 -11.78 11.07
N LEU A 206 -11.12 -13.07 11.30
CA LEU A 206 -9.82 -13.68 11.08
C LEU A 206 -9.44 -13.83 9.60
N TRP A 207 -10.37 -13.63 8.68
CA TRP A 207 -10.19 -13.84 7.23
C TRP A 207 -9.34 -12.75 6.56
N SER A 208 -9.25 -11.55 7.15
CA SER A 208 -8.46 -10.44 6.59
C SER A 208 -7.07 -10.35 7.22
N THR A 209 -6.10 -11.01 6.62
CA THR A 209 -4.70 -10.92 7.08
C THR A 209 -4.18 -9.49 7.07
N SER A 210 -4.55 -8.69 6.07
CA SER A 210 -4.11 -7.29 5.97
C SER A 210 -4.64 -6.41 7.09
N SER A 211 -5.83 -6.67 7.63
CA SER A 211 -6.33 -5.92 8.79
C SER A 211 -5.40 -6.06 10.00
N TRP A 212 -4.87 -7.25 10.25
CA TRP A 212 -3.89 -7.48 11.31
C TRP A 212 -2.54 -6.82 11.03
N GLN A 213 -2.12 -6.81 9.76
CA GLN A 213 -0.87 -6.18 9.34
C GLN A 213 -0.92 -4.65 9.43
N LEU A 214 -2.12 -4.06 9.25
CA LEU A 214 -2.33 -2.62 9.34
C LEU A 214 -2.41 -2.09 10.78
N LEU A 215 -2.51 -2.97 11.78
CA LEU A 215 -2.48 -2.52 13.17
C LEU A 215 -1.11 -1.91 13.49
N PRO A 216 -1.07 -0.77 14.19
CA PRO A 216 0.17 -0.20 14.64
C PRO A 216 1.00 -1.20 15.47
N ARG A 217 2.34 -1.16 15.41
CA ARG A 217 3.26 -2.11 16.04
C ARG A 217 3.00 -3.58 15.64
N SER A 218 2.37 -3.84 14.48
CA SER A 218 2.30 -5.19 13.95
C SER A 218 3.69 -5.66 13.52
N ARG A 219 3.94 -6.97 13.64
CA ARG A 219 5.21 -7.56 13.16
C ARG A 219 5.52 -7.22 11.70
N PHE A 220 4.48 -7.05 10.89
CA PHE A 220 4.64 -6.65 9.49
C PHE A 220 5.21 -5.23 9.39
N LEU A 221 4.68 -4.27 10.17
CA LEU A 221 5.17 -2.89 10.14
C LEU A 221 6.57 -2.78 10.75
N ASP A 222 6.89 -3.55 11.79
CA ASP A 222 8.23 -3.61 12.36
C ASP A 222 9.23 -4.17 11.35
N GLU A 223 8.89 -5.24 10.64
CA GLU A 223 9.68 -5.81 9.54
C GLU A 223 9.89 -4.78 8.40
N LEU A 224 8.83 -4.04 8.04
CA LEU A 224 8.89 -3.04 6.98
C LEU A 224 9.73 -1.83 7.38
N ALA A 225 9.67 -1.42 8.65
CA ALA A 225 10.49 -0.33 9.20
C ALA A 225 11.97 -0.70 9.28
N ALA A 226 12.29 -1.99 9.46
CA ALA A 226 13.65 -2.46 9.63
C ALA A 226 14.54 -2.18 8.40
N GLY A 227 15.73 -1.64 8.67
CA GLY A 227 16.72 -1.25 7.67
C GLY A 227 16.45 0.12 7.03
N PRO A 228 17.48 0.72 6.41
CA PRO A 228 17.38 2.02 5.79
C PRO A 228 16.49 2.00 4.55
N MET A 229 16.07 3.19 4.10
CA MET A 229 15.50 3.36 2.76
C MET A 229 16.62 3.18 1.73
N PRO A 230 16.38 2.46 0.62
CA PRO A 230 17.35 2.37 -0.47
C PRO A 230 17.69 3.77 -1.01
N PRO A 231 18.97 4.16 -1.07
CA PRO A 231 19.37 5.54 -1.41
C PRO A 231 19.05 5.93 -2.85
N GLU A 232 18.92 4.94 -3.74
CA GLU A 232 18.60 5.14 -5.15
C GLU A 232 17.11 5.36 -5.42
N LEU A 233 16.26 5.22 -4.40
CA LEU A 233 14.80 5.31 -4.53
C LEU A 233 14.30 6.69 -4.11
N GLU A 234 13.69 7.41 -5.04
CA GLU A 234 12.95 8.62 -4.70
C GLU A 234 11.60 8.28 -4.06
N VAL A 235 11.41 8.65 -2.80
CA VAL A 235 10.18 8.40 -2.05
C VAL A 235 9.47 9.70 -1.72
N TYR A 236 8.19 9.77 -2.07
CA TYR A 236 7.29 10.87 -1.71
C TYR A 236 6.19 10.36 -0.79
N THR A 237 5.90 11.09 0.28
CA THR A 237 4.75 10.82 1.15
C THR A 237 3.74 11.96 1.02
N LEU A 238 2.58 11.67 0.44
CA LEU A 238 1.49 12.62 0.27
C LEU A 238 0.43 12.33 1.32
N ALA A 239 0.28 13.23 2.28
CA ALA A 239 -0.56 13.04 3.44
C ALA A 239 -1.69 14.09 3.50
N ALA A 240 -2.87 13.67 3.95
CA ALA A 240 -4.02 14.53 4.15
C ALA A 240 -4.07 15.03 5.61
N ALA A 241 -4.13 16.34 5.83
CA ALA A 241 -4.14 16.91 7.17
C ALA A 241 -5.41 16.61 7.96
N ARG A 242 -6.53 16.36 7.26
CA ARG A 242 -7.83 15.99 7.84
C ARG A 242 -8.14 14.51 7.74
N ASP A 243 -7.12 13.67 7.56
CA ASP A 243 -7.24 12.22 7.42
C ASP A 243 -7.51 11.57 8.78
N TRP A 244 -8.73 11.06 8.96
CA TRP A 244 -9.14 10.30 10.15
C TRP A 244 -8.84 8.81 10.05
N VAL A 245 -8.66 8.30 8.82
CA VAL A 245 -8.31 6.91 8.56
C VAL A 245 -6.84 6.69 8.88
N VAL A 246 -5.97 7.61 8.44
CA VAL A 246 -4.52 7.56 8.66
C VAL A 246 -4.06 8.94 9.15
N PRO A 247 -3.99 9.16 10.45
CA PRO A 247 -3.50 10.43 11.00
C PRO A 247 -2.14 10.81 10.44
N LEU A 248 -1.94 12.12 10.15
CA LEU A 248 -0.73 12.67 9.55
C LEU A 248 0.57 12.16 10.20
N ALA A 249 0.59 12.06 11.53
CA ALA A 249 1.76 11.57 12.27
C ALA A 249 2.16 10.14 11.87
N ARG A 250 1.24 9.34 11.34
CA ARG A 250 1.46 7.92 10.99
C ARG A 250 1.88 7.69 9.54
N THR A 251 2.00 8.75 8.76
CA THR A 251 2.42 8.69 7.35
C THR A 251 3.92 8.97 7.15
N LYS A 252 4.64 9.36 8.20
CA LYS A 252 6.03 9.81 8.12
C LYS A 252 6.99 8.66 7.81
N VAL A 253 7.75 8.81 6.74
CA VAL A 253 8.80 7.88 6.30
C VAL A 253 10.15 8.61 6.32
N PRO A 254 11.14 8.14 7.08
CA PRO A 254 12.49 8.71 7.04
C PRO A 254 13.07 8.66 5.62
N GLY A 255 13.69 9.76 5.19
CA GLY A 255 14.29 9.85 3.84
C GLY A 255 13.30 10.09 2.70
N SER A 256 12.01 10.31 3.00
CA SER A 256 11.03 10.70 1.98
C SER A 256 10.83 12.20 1.89
N THR A 257 10.38 12.68 0.73
CA THR A 257 9.90 14.06 0.52
C THR A 257 8.43 14.15 0.94
N PRO A 258 8.09 14.87 2.04
CA PRO A 258 6.72 14.96 2.52
C PRO A 258 5.95 16.05 1.77
N VAL A 259 4.70 15.74 1.39
CA VAL A 259 3.71 16.67 0.85
C VAL A 259 2.44 16.56 1.70
N THR A 260 1.94 17.69 2.21
CA THR A 260 0.69 17.70 3.01
C THR A 260 -0.35 18.55 2.32
N VAL A 261 -1.60 18.04 2.27
CA VAL A 261 -2.76 18.74 1.70
C VAL A 261 -3.88 18.84 2.75
N PRO A 262 -4.69 19.94 2.74
CA PRO A 262 -5.76 20.14 3.72
C PRO A 262 -7.05 19.38 3.37
N LEU A 263 -6.92 18.09 3.06
CA LEU A 263 -7.97 17.21 2.55
C LEU A 263 -8.19 15.99 3.47
N GLY A 264 -9.17 15.15 3.14
CA GLY A 264 -9.44 13.86 3.75
C GLY A 264 -8.80 12.69 2.99
N HIS A 265 -8.93 11.47 3.55
CA HIS A 265 -8.28 10.26 3.05
C HIS A 265 -8.68 9.91 1.59
N SER A 266 -9.97 9.90 1.31
CA SER A 266 -10.50 9.55 -0.02
C SER A 266 -10.22 10.64 -1.06
N SER A 267 -10.10 11.91 -0.65
CA SER A 267 -9.78 13.03 -1.52
C SER A 267 -8.40 12.90 -2.17
N LEU A 268 -7.48 12.16 -1.57
CA LEU A 268 -6.13 11.95 -2.11
C LEU A 268 -6.10 11.30 -3.50
N VAL A 269 -7.16 10.60 -3.91
CA VAL A 269 -7.24 9.95 -5.22
C VAL A 269 -8.27 10.56 -6.17
N VAL A 270 -8.99 11.59 -5.72
CA VAL A 270 -10.04 12.23 -6.53
C VAL A 270 -9.87 13.74 -6.70
N SER A 271 -9.15 14.40 -5.78
CA SER A 271 -8.95 15.85 -5.80
C SER A 271 -8.08 16.30 -6.97
N GLU A 272 -8.46 17.44 -7.56
CA GLU A 272 -7.68 18.09 -8.62
C GLU A 272 -6.35 18.64 -8.10
N ASP A 273 -6.35 19.29 -6.91
CA ASP A 273 -5.12 19.83 -6.30
C ASP A 273 -4.07 18.73 -6.07
N VAL A 274 -4.50 17.56 -5.60
CA VAL A 274 -3.62 16.40 -5.44
C VAL A 274 -3.08 15.94 -6.79
N TYR A 275 -3.94 15.86 -7.80
CA TYR A 275 -3.54 15.47 -9.14
C TYR A 275 -2.46 16.39 -9.71
N GLN A 276 -2.62 17.71 -9.62
CA GLN A 276 -1.64 18.68 -10.13
C GLN A 276 -0.27 18.52 -9.46
N ARG A 277 -0.24 18.28 -8.13
CA ARG A 277 1.00 17.99 -7.40
C ARG A 277 1.64 16.69 -7.86
N LEU A 278 0.85 15.65 -8.07
CA LEU A 278 1.33 14.37 -8.59
C LEU A 278 1.89 14.51 -10.01
N ALA A 279 1.22 15.23 -10.88
CA ALA A 279 1.68 15.48 -12.24
C ALA A 279 3.03 16.20 -12.26
N THR A 280 3.23 17.19 -11.38
CA THR A 280 4.52 17.88 -11.21
C THR A 280 5.62 16.91 -10.74
N ILE A 281 5.32 16.06 -9.74
CA ILE A 281 6.29 15.08 -9.23
C ILE A 281 6.66 14.04 -10.31
N LEU A 282 5.70 13.61 -11.11
CA LEU A 282 5.86 12.53 -12.09
C LEU A 282 6.60 12.95 -13.35
N ARG A 283 6.48 14.21 -13.76
CA ARG A 283 7.19 14.72 -14.93
C ARG A 283 8.71 14.59 -14.74
N PRO A 284 9.46 14.22 -15.78
CA PRO A 284 10.92 14.32 -15.72
C PRO A 284 11.30 15.80 -15.60
N PRO A 285 12.41 16.13 -14.93
CA PRO A 285 12.94 17.50 -14.94
C PRO A 285 13.17 17.92 -16.40
N ASN A 286 12.70 19.11 -16.77
CA ASN A 286 12.88 19.67 -18.12
C ASN A 286 14.35 19.68 -18.48
N ALA A 287 14.68 19.46 -19.75
CA ALA A 287 16.05 19.49 -20.24
C ALA A 287 16.75 20.85 -19.95
N GLU A 288 15.97 21.91 -19.77
CA GLU A 288 16.45 23.26 -19.43
C GLU A 288 16.97 23.37 -17.99
N ASP A 289 16.42 22.61 -17.03
CA ASP A 289 16.90 22.59 -15.63
C ASP A 289 18.24 21.87 -15.46
N ARG A 290 18.68 21.09 -16.46
CA ARG A 290 19.99 20.39 -16.44
C ARG A 290 21.14 21.29 -16.86
N GLY A 291 20.87 22.46 -17.46
CA GLY A 291 21.87 23.41 -17.95
C GLY A 291 22.44 24.39 -16.92
N GLY A 292 21.77 24.56 -15.77
CA GLY A 292 22.11 25.62 -14.81
C GLY A 292 23.25 25.33 -13.84
N SER A 293 23.76 24.09 -13.76
CA SER A 293 24.76 23.71 -12.74
C SER A 293 26.19 23.57 -13.27
N ALA A 294 26.46 23.79 -14.58
CA ALA A 294 27.79 23.60 -15.16
C ALA A 294 28.55 24.87 -15.51
N ALA A 295 28.01 26.07 -15.16
CA ALA A 295 28.67 27.35 -15.48
C ALA A 295 29.02 28.17 -14.22
N GLY A 296 29.84 27.61 -13.34
CA GLY A 296 30.26 28.28 -12.09
C GLY A 296 31.58 27.77 -11.55
N GLY A 297 32.61 27.62 -12.43
CA GLY A 297 33.90 27.15 -11.97
C GLY A 297 35.03 27.45 -12.95
N SER A 298 35.31 28.72 -13.22
CA SER A 298 36.64 29.13 -13.70
C SER A 298 36.75 30.65 -13.62
N ARG A 299 37.31 31.15 -12.54
CA ARG A 299 38.35 32.20 -12.53
C ARG A 299 38.89 32.33 -11.11
#